data_25fda8fee5772566efe4b07cc3b93b5f
#
_entry.id   25fda8fee5772566efe4b07cc3b93b5f
#
_cell.length_a   1.000
_cell.length_b   1.000
_cell.length_c   1.000
_cell.angle_alpha   90.00
_cell.angle_beta   90.00
_cell.angle_gamma   90.00
#
_symmetry.space_group_name_H-M   'P 1'
#
loop_
_entity.id
_entity.type
_entity.pdbx_description
1 polymer ?
#
loop_
_entity_poly.entity_id
_entity_poly.type
_entity_poly.pdbx_seq_one_letter_code
_entity_poly.pdbx_strand_id
1 'polypeptide(L)'
;MSADLIAAARTAARHAHAPYSGFGVGAALRLADGSIITGCNFENASYGLSLCAETVALATANAAGKLRDVREVAVIGGIIKDGMISGSAPVRPCGRCRQILNEAAQLAKHDLIIHCASADLNVIEAHRMSDLLPHPFGPADLGIDQTRHSREGGNP
;
A
#
# COMPACT_ATOMS: atom_id res chain seq x y z
N MET A 1 15.09 4.26 5.20
CA MET A 1 15.51 2.87 5.42
C MET A 1 14.28 2.01 5.54
N SER A 2 14.31 0.78 5.04
CA SER A 2 13.12 -0.08 4.99
C SER A 2 12.64 -0.56 6.38
N ALA A 3 13.55 -0.67 7.35
CA ALA A 3 13.23 -1.20 8.67
C ALA A 3 12.17 -0.39 9.44
N ASP A 4 12.27 0.93 9.44
CA ASP A 4 11.30 1.81 10.08
C ASP A 4 9.95 1.81 9.35
N LEU A 5 9.99 1.70 8.02
CA LEU A 5 8.78 1.61 7.20
C LEU A 5 8.05 0.28 7.48
N ILE A 6 8.77 -0.83 7.56
CA ILE A 6 8.22 -2.15 7.91
C ILE A 6 7.67 -2.14 9.34
N ALA A 7 8.36 -1.50 10.28
CA ALA A 7 7.89 -1.35 11.67
C ALA A 7 6.58 -0.56 11.73
N ALA A 8 6.45 0.52 10.96
CA ALA A 8 5.21 1.29 10.84
C ALA A 8 4.06 0.45 10.27
N ALA A 9 4.31 -0.33 9.21
CA ALA A 9 3.33 -1.24 8.64
C ALA A 9 2.89 -2.31 9.66
N ARG A 10 3.84 -2.88 10.41
CA ARG A 10 3.56 -3.88 11.46
C ARG A 10 2.69 -3.30 12.58
N THR A 11 2.96 -2.07 12.99
CA THR A 11 2.15 -1.37 13.98
C THR A 11 0.72 -1.15 13.47
N ALA A 12 0.57 -0.73 12.21
CA ALA A 12 -0.75 -0.56 11.59
C ALA A 12 -1.54 -1.87 11.52
N ALA A 13 -0.88 -3.00 11.26
CA ALA A 13 -1.52 -4.32 11.19
C ALA A 13 -2.28 -4.71 12.47
N ARG A 14 -1.90 -4.16 13.64
CA ARG A 14 -2.60 -4.39 14.91
C ARG A 14 -4.03 -3.85 14.93
N HIS A 15 -4.34 -2.91 14.07
CA HIS A 15 -5.66 -2.30 13.95
C HIS A 15 -6.49 -2.90 12.81
N ALA A 16 -6.01 -3.95 12.15
CA ALA A 16 -6.73 -4.62 11.08
C ALA A 16 -8.12 -5.07 11.55
N HIS A 17 -9.15 -4.71 10.78
CA HIS A 17 -10.49 -5.22 10.98
C HIS A 17 -10.70 -6.39 10.01
N ALA A 18 -10.43 -7.60 10.50
CA ALA A 18 -10.43 -8.82 9.70
C ALA A 18 -11.21 -9.97 10.37
N PRO A 19 -12.49 -9.74 10.76
CA PRO A 19 -13.27 -10.73 11.49
C PRO A 19 -13.68 -11.94 10.65
N TYR A 20 -13.64 -11.82 9.31
CA TYR A 20 -14.08 -12.88 8.39
C TYR A 20 -12.91 -13.78 7.99
N SER A 21 -11.77 -13.20 7.65
CA SER A 21 -10.59 -13.96 7.22
C SER A 21 -9.67 -14.37 8.38
N GLY A 22 -9.64 -13.60 9.45
CA GLY A 22 -8.64 -13.77 10.51
C GLY A 22 -7.22 -13.44 10.06
N PHE A 23 -7.05 -12.75 8.91
CA PHE A 23 -5.76 -12.39 8.33
C PHE A 23 -5.57 -10.88 8.35
N GLY A 24 -4.62 -10.40 9.17
CA GLY A 24 -4.32 -8.99 9.32
C GLY A 24 -3.16 -8.56 8.41
N VAL A 25 -3.30 -7.42 7.76
CA VAL A 25 -2.27 -6.81 6.92
C VAL A 25 -2.10 -5.35 7.32
N GLY A 26 -0.86 -4.91 7.38
CA GLY A 26 -0.50 -3.51 7.52
C GLY A 26 0.31 -3.05 6.31
N ALA A 27 0.10 -1.81 5.92
CA ALA A 27 0.88 -1.14 4.89
C ALA A 27 1.40 0.20 5.40
N ALA A 28 2.56 0.61 4.92
CA ALA A 28 3.13 1.92 5.18
C ALA A 28 3.71 2.49 3.89
N LEU A 29 3.48 3.76 3.67
CA LEU A 29 3.99 4.53 2.53
C LEU A 29 5.02 5.52 3.02
N ARG A 30 6.21 5.53 2.41
CA ARG A 30 7.16 6.62 2.59
C ARG A 30 6.94 7.65 1.52
N LEU A 31 6.80 8.89 1.95
CA LEU A 31 6.64 10.02 1.06
C LEU A 31 7.98 10.70 0.73
N ALA A 32 7.98 11.56 -0.28
CA ALA A 32 9.19 12.27 -0.74
C ALA A 32 9.84 13.13 0.36
N ASP A 33 9.07 13.64 1.30
CA ASP A 33 9.54 14.40 2.45
C ASP A 33 10.05 13.54 3.61
N GLY A 34 10.02 12.20 3.47
CA GLY A 34 10.40 11.24 4.48
C GLY A 34 9.29 10.86 5.47
N SER A 35 8.15 11.53 5.44
CA SER A 35 7.01 11.19 6.30
C SER A 35 6.38 9.84 5.91
N ILE A 36 5.67 9.22 6.85
CA ILE A 36 5.05 7.91 6.69
C ILE A 36 3.54 8.02 6.87
N ILE A 37 2.80 7.42 5.94
CA ILE A 37 1.35 7.21 6.03
C ILE A 37 1.10 5.71 6.10
N THR A 38 0.19 5.28 6.98
CA THR A 38 -0.11 3.86 7.18
C THR A 38 -1.56 3.53 6.86
N GLY A 39 -1.79 2.23 6.67
CA GLY A 39 -3.12 1.64 6.54
C GLY A 39 -3.11 0.19 7.01
N CYS A 40 -4.28 -0.34 7.28
CA CYS A 40 -4.49 -1.75 7.56
C CYS A 40 -5.73 -2.23 6.81
N ASN A 41 -5.90 -3.55 6.64
CA ASN A 41 -7.06 -4.06 5.95
C ASN A 41 -8.34 -3.82 6.77
N PHE A 42 -9.40 -3.55 6.04
CA PHE A 42 -10.72 -3.20 6.54
C PHE A 42 -11.75 -4.05 5.82
N GLU A 43 -12.13 -5.16 6.44
CA GLU A 43 -13.14 -6.07 5.92
C GLU A 43 -14.55 -5.56 6.19
N ASN A 44 -15.50 -6.05 5.42
CA ASN A 44 -16.92 -5.75 5.57
C ASN A 44 -17.73 -7.04 5.44
N ALA A 45 -18.86 -7.11 6.11
CA ALA A 45 -19.82 -8.21 5.96
C ALA A 45 -20.32 -8.36 4.51
N SER A 46 -20.37 -7.26 3.76
CA SER A 46 -20.46 -7.27 2.31
C SER A 46 -19.05 -7.39 1.74
N TYR A 47 -18.62 -8.62 1.45
CA TYR A 47 -17.21 -8.94 1.15
C TYR A 47 -16.61 -8.10 0.02
N GLY A 48 -17.40 -7.75 -0.98
CA GLY A 48 -16.97 -6.90 -2.10
C GLY A 48 -16.55 -5.47 -1.70
N LEU A 49 -16.96 -5.01 -0.52
CA LEU A 49 -16.59 -3.69 0.01
C LEU A 49 -15.31 -3.71 0.86
N SER A 50 -14.73 -4.90 1.10
CA SER A 50 -13.49 -5.02 1.87
C SER A 50 -12.33 -4.32 1.18
N LEU A 51 -11.48 -3.65 1.96
CA LEU A 51 -10.33 -2.91 1.48
C LEU A 51 -9.03 -3.53 2.01
N CYS A 52 -8.06 -3.67 1.12
CA CYS A 52 -6.70 -4.08 1.50
C CYS A 52 -5.95 -2.94 2.18
N ALA A 53 -4.95 -3.27 2.97
CA ALA A 53 -4.12 -2.32 3.69
C ALA A 53 -3.46 -1.26 2.78
N GLU A 54 -2.95 -1.68 1.63
CA GLU A 54 -2.30 -0.81 0.65
C GLU A 54 -3.30 0.20 0.06
N THR A 55 -4.52 -0.25 -0.22
CA THR A 55 -5.59 0.63 -0.71
C THR A 55 -5.96 1.67 0.33
N VAL A 56 -6.08 1.28 1.61
CA VAL A 56 -6.38 2.20 2.72
C VAL A 56 -5.25 3.23 2.87
N ALA A 57 -3.99 2.80 2.83
CA ALA A 57 -2.84 3.71 2.92
C ALA A 57 -2.80 4.71 1.76
N LEU A 58 -3.00 4.26 0.52
CA LEU A 58 -3.03 5.13 -0.66
C LEU A 58 -4.23 6.09 -0.66
N ALA A 59 -5.40 5.63 -0.23
CA ALA A 59 -6.58 6.48 -0.08
C ALA A 59 -6.34 7.58 0.97
N THR A 60 -5.64 7.23 2.06
CA THR A 60 -5.24 8.18 3.10
C THR A 60 -4.25 9.21 2.54
N ALA A 61 -3.24 8.77 1.78
CA ALA A 61 -2.29 9.67 1.11
C ALA A 61 -3.01 10.59 0.12
N ASN A 62 -3.96 10.07 -0.64
CA ASN A 62 -4.77 10.87 -1.55
C ASN A 62 -5.59 11.93 -0.81
N ALA A 63 -6.26 11.56 0.28
CA ALA A 63 -7.03 12.50 1.11
C ALA A 63 -6.17 13.60 1.71
N ALA A 64 -4.89 13.33 1.98
CA ALA A 64 -3.90 14.29 2.44
C ALA A 64 -3.26 15.12 1.31
N GLY A 65 -3.64 14.91 0.05
CA GLY A 65 -3.04 15.57 -1.11
C GLY A 65 -1.61 15.10 -1.44
N LYS A 66 -1.24 13.88 -1.01
CA LYS A 66 0.13 13.35 -1.06
C LYS A 66 0.31 12.13 -1.97
N LEU A 67 -0.71 11.77 -2.77
CA LEU A 67 -0.64 10.57 -3.61
C LEU A 67 0.58 10.56 -4.54
N ARG A 68 0.95 11.71 -5.09
CA ARG A 68 2.09 11.88 -6.00
C ARG A 68 3.45 11.85 -5.30
N ASP A 69 3.46 11.90 -3.98
CA ASP A 69 4.68 11.95 -3.17
C ASP A 69 5.14 10.56 -2.72
N VAL A 70 4.39 9.50 -3.00
CA VAL A 70 4.74 8.13 -2.60
C VAL A 70 6.04 7.70 -3.29
N ARG A 71 6.96 7.10 -2.53
CA ARG A 71 8.27 6.63 -3.01
C ARG A 71 8.52 5.16 -2.71
N GLU A 72 8.18 4.73 -1.51
CA GLU A 72 8.35 3.35 -1.07
C GLU A 72 7.09 2.86 -0.35
N VAL A 73 6.87 1.56 -0.38
CA VAL A 73 5.75 0.90 0.29
C VAL A 73 6.29 -0.29 1.08
N ALA A 74 5.83 -0.48 2.30
CA ALA A 74 6.03 -1.72 3.03
C ALA A 74 4.69 -2.41 3.26
N VAL A 75 4.68 -3.73 3.11
CA VAL A 75 3.52 -4.60 3.36
C VAL A 75 3.95 -5.74 4.27
N ILE A 76 3.18 -6.00 5.31
CA ILE A 76 3.40 -7.09 6.24
C ILE A 76 2.04 -7.66 6.65
N GLY A 77 1.96 -8.96 6.84
CA GLY A 77 0.69 -9.56 7.25
C GLY A 77 0.86 -10.99 7.75
N GLY A 78 -0.24 -11.52 8.26
CA GLY A 78 -0.28 -12.88 8.76
C GLY A 78 -1.60 -13.20 9.45
N ILE A 79 -1.72 -14.44 9.90
CA ILE A 79 -2.87 -14.88 10.69
C ILE A 79 -2.86 -14.13 12.03
N ILE A 80 -4.02 -13.62 12.42
CA ILE A 80 -4.18 -12.94 13.71
C ILE A 80 -4.30 -13.99 14.81
N LYS A 81 -3.35 -13.95 15.76
CA LYS A 81 -3.36 -14.74 17.00
C LYS A 81 -3.09 -13.80 18.17
N ASP A 82 -3.97 -13.83 19.18
CA ASP A 82 -3.84 -12.98 20.39
C ASP A 82 -3.63 -11.50 20.05
N GLY A 83 -4.35 -10.99 19.06
CA GLY A 83 -4.28 -9.59 18.61
C GLY A 83 -3.03 -9.22 17.82
N MET A 84 -2.20 -10.20 17.45
CA MET A 84 -0.97 -9.97 16.68
C MET A 84 -0.97 -10.82 15.41
N ILE A 85 -0.33 -10.31 14.35
CA ILE A 85 -0.08 -11.08 13.14
C ILE A 85 1.04 -12.11 13.36
N SER A 86 0.89 -13.29 12.80
CA SER A 86 1.88 -14.37 12.86
C SER A 86 2.03 -15.04 11.49
N GLY A 87 3.23 -15.52 11.19
CA GLY A 87 3.56 -16.23 9.95
C GLY A 87 4.98 -15.98 9.50
N SER A 88 5.53 -16.94 8.74
CA SER A 88 6.93 -16.93 8.27
C SER A 88 7.07 -16.63 6.77
N ALA A 89 5.96 -16.50 6.04
CA ALA A 89 5.99 -16.13 4.64
C ALA A 89 5.75 -14.62 4.45
N PRO A 90 6.49 -13.95 3.54
CA PRO A 90 6.25 -12.55 3.24
C PRO A 90 4.91 -12.39 2.52
N VAL A 91 4.20 -11.31 2.84
CA VAL A 91 2.94 -10.96 2.19
C VAL A 91 3.21 -9.96 1.07
N ARG A 92 2.82 -10.34 -0.13
CA ARG A 92 2.94 -9.50 -1.33
C ARG A 92 1.58 -8.87 -1.66
N PRO A 93 1.56 -7.69 -2.28
CA PRO A 93 0.30 -7.06 -2.70
C PRO A 93 -0.52 -7.97 -3.60
N CYS A 94 -1.83 -8.05 -3.38
CA CYS A 94 -2.75 -8.75 -4.28
C CYS A 94 -2.85 -8.03 -5.64
N GLY A 95 -3.45 -8.67 -6.65
CA GLY A 95 -3.56 -8.09 -7.98
C GLY A 95 -4.27 -6.73 -8.01
N ARG A 96 -5.34 -6.57 -7.21
CA ARG A 96 -6.06 -5.31 -7.06
C ARG A 96 -5.16 -4.20 -6.48
N CYS A 97 -4.35 -4.52 -5.47
CA CYS A 97 -3.41 -3.58 -4.88
C CYS A 97 -2.27 -3.23 -5.82
N ARG A 98 -1.80 -4.18 -6.63
CA ARG A 98 -0.78 -3.89 -7.65
C ARG A 98 -1.28 -2.87 -8.66
N GLN A 99 -2.55 -2.95 -9.07
CA GLN A 99 -3.16 -1.96 -9.95
C GLN A 99 -3.22 -0.57 -9.31
N ILE A 100 -3.63 -0.48 -8.04
CA ILE A 100 -3.70 0.80 -7.32
C ILE A 100 -2.30 1.38 -7.06
N LEU A 101 -1.33 0.55 -6.72
CA LEU A 101 0.07 0.96 -6.52
C LEU A 101 0.70 1.44 -7.84
N ASN A 102 0.35 0.82 -8.96
CA ASN A 102 0.79 1.27 -10.28
C ASN A 102 0.26 2.66 -10.62
N GLU A 103 -0.98 2.97 -10.27
CA GLU A 103 -1.54 4.33 -10.41
C GLU A 103 -0.66 5.35 -9.69
N ALA A 104 -0.35 5.09 -8.41
CA ALA A 104 0.51 5.96 -7.62
C ALA A 104 1.91 6.09 -8.21
N ALA A 105 2.51 4.98 -8.69
CA ALA A 105 3.83 4.97 -9.33
C ALA A 105 3.87 5.86 -10.57
N GLN A 106 2.90 5.72 -11.46
CA GLN A 106 2.82 6.53 -12.67
C GLN A 106 2.60 8.01 -12.36
N LEU A 107 1.69 8.33 -11.43
CA LEU A 107 1.44 9.71 -11.00
C LEU A 107 2.64 10.34 -10.30
N ALA A 108 3.39 9.58 -9.54
CA ALA A 108 4.61 10.02 -8.87
C ALA A 108 5.82 10.11 -9.81
N LYS A 109 5.71 9.55 -11.02
CA LYS A 109 6.82 9.36 -11.97
C LYS A 109 8.01 8.64 -11.33
N HIS A 110 7.71 7.65 -10.51
CA HIS A 110 8.67 6.93 -9.72
C HIS A 110 8.32 5.44 -9.67
N ASP A 111 9.27 4.58 -10.02
CA ASP A 111 9.08 3.14 -9.88
C ASP A 111 9.20 2.76 -8.40
N LEU A 112 8.05 2.58 -7.74
CA LEU A 112 7.99 2.35 -6.30
C LEU A 112 8.77 1.10 -5.91
N ILE A 113 9.48 1.18 -4.79
CA ILE A 113 10.05 0.01 -4.13
C ILE A 113 9.03 -0.54 -3.14
N ILE A 114 8.70 -1.82 -3.29
CA ILE A 114 7.73 -2.52 -2.45
C ILE A 114 8.48 -3.51 -1.56
N HIS A 115 8.52 -3.24 -0.27
CA HIS A 115 9.09 -4.13 0.74
C HIS A 115 8.01 -5.07 1.26
N CYS A 116 8.20 -6.36 1.08
CA CYS A 116 7.27 -7.40 1.53
C CYS A 116 7.91 -8.20 2.66
N ALA A 117 7.32 -8.16 3.84
CA ALA A 117 7.87 -8.79 5.04
C ALA A 117 6.97 -9.94 5.55
N SER A 118 7.61 -10.97 6.12
CA SER A 118 6.94 -11.95 6.95
C SER A 118 6.61 -11.38 8.33
N ALA A 119 5.55 -11.88 8.97
CA ALA A 119 5.13 -11.38 10.27
C ALA A 119 6.19 -11.56 11.37
N ASP A 120 7.02 -12.61 11.25
CA ASP A 120 8.16 -12.88 12.14
C ASP A 120 9.42 -12.08 11.79
N LEU A 121 9.39 -11.30 10.70
CA LEU A 121 10.49 -10.49 10.18
C LEU A 121 11.74 -11.28 9.71
N ASN A 122 11.64 -12.60 9.58
CA ASN A 122 12.77 -13.42 9.13
C ASN A 122 12.99 -13.33 7.62
N VAL A 123 11.96 -12.97 6.86
CA VAL A 123 12.04 -12.81 5.40
C VAL A 123 11.56 -11.43 5.02
N ILE A 124 12.40 -10.68 4.33
CA ILE A 124 12.08 -9.37 3.76
C ILE A 124 12.53 -9.39 2.30
N GLU A 125 11.60 -9.10 1.42
CA GLU A 125 11.83 -8.97 -0.01
C GLU A 125 11.67 -7.52 -0.44
N ALA A 126 12.42 -7.08 -1.45
CA ALA A 126 12.23 -5.80 -2.10
C ALA A 126 11.95 -6.03 -3.59
N HIS A 127 10.88 -5.45 -4.08
CA HIS A 127 10.45 -5.54 -5.47
C HIS A 127 10.25 -4.15 -6.07
N ARG A 128 10.47 -4.00 -7.36
CA ARG A 128 10.01 -2.83 -8.10
C ARG A 128 8.54 -2.98 -8.47
N MET A 129 7.79 -1.90 -8.49
CA MET A 129 6.41 -1.94 -8.93
C MET A 129 6.29 -2.46 -10.37
N SER A 130 7.19 -2.07 -11.24
CA SER A 130 7.27 -2.53 -12.63
C SER A 130 7.47 -4.05 -12.77
N ASP A 131 8.12 -4.71 -11.80
CA ASP A 131 8.28 -6.16 -11.78
C ASP A 131 7.03 -6.88 -11.28
N LEU A 132 6.27 -6.24 -10.36
CA LEU A 132 5.06 -6.83 -9.79
C LEU A 132 3.84 -6.72 -10.70
N LEU A 133 3.83 -5.75 -11.60
CA LEU A 133 2.77 -5.57 -12.60
C LEU A 133 3.40 -5.18 -13.96
N PRO A 134 3.96 -6.14 -14.70
CA PRO A 134 4.48 -5.89 -16.04
C PRO A 134 3.33 -5.59 -17.01
N HIS A 135 3.59 -4.71 -18.00
CA HIS A 135 2.60 -4.30 -18.99
C HIS A 135 1.27 -3.78 -18.40
N PRO A 136 1.32 -2.81 -17.47
CA PRO A 136 0.13 -2.38 -16.75
C PRO A 136 -0.73 -1.46 -17.59
N PHE A 137 -2.03 -1.46 -17.33
CA PHE A 137 -2.92 -0.38 -17.72
C PHE A 137 -2.89 0.70 -16.64
N GLY A 138 -2.77 1.97 -17.05
CA GLY A 138 -2.69 3.06 -16.08
C GLY A 138 -2.97 4.44 -16.70
N PRO A 139 -2.74 5.51 -15.96
CA PRO A 139 -2.99 6.89 -16.41
C PRO A 139 -2.37 7.24 -17.77
N ALA A 140 -1.20 6.68 -18.07
CA ALA A 140 -0.52 6.90 -19.34
C ALA A 140 -1.36 6.43 -20.54
N ASP A 141 -2.10 5.33 -20.40
CA ASP A 141 -2.94 4.76 -21.46
C ASP A 141 -4.16 5.65 -21.77
N LEU A 142 -4.57 6.47 -20.80
CA LEU A 142 -5.67 7.42 -20.94
C LEU A 142 -5.19 8.83 -21.32
N GLY A 143 -3.91 9.01 -21.63
CA GLY A 143 -3.33 10.30 -21.99
C GLY A 143 -3.36 11.34 -20.85
N ILE A 144 -3.45 10.90 -19.61
CA ILE A 144 -3.44 11.80 -18.44
C ILE A 144 -2.02 12.36 -18.29
N ASP A 145 -1.92 13.69 -18.34
CA ASP A 145 -0.65 14.39 -18.11
C ASP A 145 -0.22 14.23 -16.67
N GLN A 146 0.81 13.42 -16.47
CA GLN A 146 1.40 13.16 -15.17
C GLN A 146 2.17 14.38 -14.61
N THR A 147 2.34 15.46 -15.41
CA THR A 147 3.01 16.69 -14.96
C THR A 147 2.09 17.65 -14.25
N ARG A 148 0.78 17.58 -14.50
CA ARG A 148 -0.18 18.48 -13.89
C ARG A 148 -0.45 18.07 -12.44
N HIS A 149 -0.13 18.94 -11.50
CA HIS A 149 -0.78 18.92 -10.20
C HIS A 149 -2.27 19.17 -10.43
N SER A 150 -3.12 18.34 -9.85
CA SER A 150 -4.57 18.55 -9.82
C SER A 150 -4.87 19.85 -9.02
N ARG A 151 -4.63 21.00 -9.62
CA ARG A 151 -5.08 22.32 -9.16
C ARG A 151 -6.25 22.86 -9.97
N GLU A 152 -6.96 21.98 -10.64
CA GLU A 152 -8.19 22.38 -11.32
C GLU A 152 -9.40 21.71 -10.66
N GLY A 153 -9.52 21.86 -9.35
CA GLY A 153 -10.80 22.01 -8.70
C GLY A 153 -11.19 23.47 -8.77
N GLY A 154 -11.23 24.05 -9.97
CA GLY A 154 -11.92 25.28 -10.21
C GLY A 154 -13.41 25.01 -10.05
N ASN A 155 -13.94 25.46 -8.94
CA ASN A 155 -15.35 25.52 -8.68
C ASN A 155 -16.03 26.33 -9.82
N PRO A 156 -17.17 25.88 -10.39
CA PRO A 156 -17.96 26.72 -11.27
C PRO A 156 -18.51 27.94 -10.56
#